data_4b76a88d61b76272a17cf6c922f436d3
#
_entry.id   4b76a88d61b76272a17cf6c922f436d3
#
_cell.length_a   1.000
_cell.length_b   1.000
_cell.length_c   1.000
_cell.angle_alpha   90.00
_cell.angle_beta   90.00
_cell.angle_gamma   90.00
#
_symmetry.space_group_name_H-M   'P 1'
#
loop_
_entity.id
_entity.type
_entity.pdbx_description
1 polymer ?
#
loop_
_entity_poly.entity_id
_entity_poly.type
_entity_poly.pdbx_seq_one_letter_code
_entity_poly.pdbx_strand_id
1 'polypeptide(L)'
;KTTLSADPNRPLIGDDEHGWSDDGVFNFEGGCYAKCIELSKEGEPQIWDAIKFGAVLENVVLEKDTLIPDYDDGSNTENTRVAYPVSYIPDAKIPSVCGHPKNVIFLTADAFGVLPPVSKLTSEQAMYYFINGYTSKLAGTEAGVTEPQPFFSPCYGGPFLPRPPMEYANWLAKRVKDQDANVWLLNTGWTGGGYGTGSRFSLAWTRAFVTAILDGSLSDSEFVAHDIFGLQIPTTAPNVPSEVLDPCQTWGDKEAYVTTAQALADKFRANDKNYAMDEAVRSAGPNCA
;
A
#
# COMPACT_ATOMS: atom_id res chain seq x y z
N LYS A 1 -3.27 -4.15 2.65
CA LYS A 1 -2.55 -3.96 3.93
C LYS A 1 -2.36 -5.30 4.62
N THR A 2 -3.43 -5.98 4.99
CA THR A 2 -3.44 -7.20 5.80
C THR A 2 -2.51 -8.29 5.24
N THR A 3 -2.55 -8.57 3.92
CA THR A 3 -1.65 -9.54 3.25
C THR A 3 -0.15 -9.26 3.47
N LEU A 4 0.24 -7.99 3.57
CA LEU A 4 1.64 -7.61 3.78
C LEU A 4 2.03 -7.52 5.25
N SER A 5 1.10 -7.22 6.14
CA SER A 5 1.34 -7.20 7.59
C SER A 5 1.37 -8.61 8.18
N ALA A 6 0.50 -9.50 7.73
CA ALA A 6 0.47 -10.92 8.11
C ALA A 6 1.53 -11.73 7.35
N ASP A 7 2.81 -11.52 7.64
CA ASP A 7 3.95 -12.21 7.02
C ASP A 7 4.57 -13.18 8.03
N PRO A 8 4.75 -14.47 7.68
CA PRO A 8 5.28 -15.49 8.60
C PRO A 8 6.70 -15.21 9.10
N ASN A 9 7.44 -14.32 8.47
CA ASN A 9 8.80 -13.98 8.84
C ASN A 9 8.89 -12.80 9.83
N ARG A 10 7.75 -12.21 10.22
CA ARG A 10 7.72 -11.01 11.07
C ARG A 10 6.61 -11.05 12.12
N PRO A 11 6.88 -10.71 13.40
CA PRO A 11 5.83 -10.54 14.39
C PRO A 11 4.84 -9.43 13.99
N LEU A 12 3.55 -9.71 14.18
CA LEU A 12 2.47 -8.78 13.93
C LEU A 12 2.10 -8.02 15.21
N ILE A 13 1.85 -6.72 15.13
CA ILE A 13 1.17 -5.94 16.18
C ILE A 13 -0.26 -5.56 15.79
N GLY A 14 -0.60 -5.64 14.53
CA GLY A 14 -1.93 -5.36 13.97
C GLY A 14 -1.87 -5.10 12.46
N ASP A 15 -3.03 -5.06 11.81
CA ASP A 15 -3.11 -4.97 10.35
C ASP A 15 -3.82 -3.70 9.83
N ASP A 16 -4.42 -2.89 10.69
CA ASP A 16 -5.16 -1.69 10.28
C ASP A 16 -4.84 -0.46 11.12
N GLU A 17 -5.64 -0.08 12.10
CA GLU A 17 -5.51 1.20 12.78
C GLU A 17 -4.46 1.19 13.90
N HIS A 18 -3.48 2.10 13.77
CA HIS A 18 -2.39 2.26 14.74
C HIS A 18 -2.23 3.72 15.15
N GLY A 19 -1.75 3.91 16.38
CA GLY A 19 -1.25 5.20 16.83
C GLY A 19 0.29 5.20 16.89
N TRP A 20 0.90 6.35 16.60
CA TRP A 20 2.32 6.59 16.79
C TRP A 20 2.52 7.65 17.87
N SER A 21 2.72 7.22 19.10
CA SER A 21 2.94 8.05 20.28
C SER A 21 4.40 8.48 20.46
N ASP A 22 4.71 9.15 21.55
CA ASP A 22 6.08 9.51 21.91
C ASP A 22 6.90 8.28 22.38
N ASP A 23 6.23 7.20 22.77
CA ASP A 23 6.85 5.95 23.25
C ASP A 23 6.96 4.87 22.17
N GLY A 24 6.37 5.08 20.99
CA GLY A 24 6.35 4.12 19.89
C GLY A 24 4.97 3.91 19.27
N VAL A 25 4.78 2.79 18.60
CA VAL A 25 3.56 2.43 17.87
C VAL A 25 2.72 1.46 18.67
N PHE A 26 1.42 1.61 18.61
CA PHE A 26 0.45 0.70 19.23
C PHE A 26 -0.75 0.49 18.31
N ASN A 27 -1.34 -0.69 18.41
CA ASN A 27 -2.56 -1.04 17.69
C ASN A 27 -3.79 -0.66 18.54
N PHE A 28 -4.83 -0.09 17.90
CA PHE A 28 -6.12 0.22 18.54
C PHE A 28 -7.03 -1.01 18.63
N GLU A 29 -6.81 -2.02 17.79
CA GLU A 29 -7.73 -3.12 17.59
C GLU A 29 -7.27 -4.42 18.25
N GLY A 30 -8.21 -5.20 18.76
CA GLY A 30 -7.94 -6.54 19.31
C GLY A 30 -7.96 -7.66 18.27
N GLY A 31 -8.24 -7.36 17.02
CA GLY A 31 -8.42 -8.33 15.94
C GLY A 31 -7.94 -7.84 14.60
N CYS A 32 -8.13 -8.67 13.59
CA CYS A 32 -7.87 -8.40 12.18
C CYS A 32 -9.13 -8.61 11.35
N TYR A 33 -9.23 -7.90 10.22
CA TYR A 33 -10.36 -7.98 9.29
C TYR A 33 -9.85 -8.09 7.86
N ALA A 34 -9.66 -9.32 7.40
CA ALA A 34 -9.02 -9.64 6.13
C ALA A 34 -10.03 -9.93 5.02
N LYS A 35 -9.63 -9.74 3.76
CA LYS A 35 -10.36 -10.25 2.59
C LYS A 35 -10.19 -11.75 2.47
N CYS A 36 -11.25 -12.42 1.97
CA CYS A 36 -11.25 -13.86 1.72
C CYS A 36 -11.34 -14.23 0.25
N ILE A 37 -11.71 -13.30 -0.65
CA ILE A 37 -11.79 -13.63 -2.08
C ILE A 37 -10.43 -14.08 -2.60
N GLU A 38 -10.38 -15.22 -3.31
CA GLU A 38 -9.16 -15.86 -3.81
C GLU A 38 -8.11 -16.18 -2.71
N LEU A 39 -8.57 -16.34 -1.46
CA LEU A 39 -7.69 -16.69 -0.34
C LEU A 39 -7.15 -18.11 -0.53
N SER A 40 -5.84 -18.26 -0.50
CA SER A 40 -5.18 -19.55 -0.56
C SER A 40 -4.17 -19.75 0.57
N LYS A 41 -3.98 -21.00 0.97
CA LYS A 41 -3.02 -21.34 2.02
C LYS A 41 -1.58 -21.04 1.60
N GLU A 42 -1.28 -21.16 0.32
CA GLU A 42 0.03 -20.90 -0.26
C GLU A 42 0.33 -19.40 -0.30
N GLY A 43 -0.68 -18.59 -0.65
CA GLY A 43 -0.56 -17.15 -0.76
C GLY A 43 -0.53 -16.45 0.59
N GLU A 44 -1.42 -16.82 1.51
CA GLU A 44 -1.65 -16.13 2.77
C GLU A 44 -1.84 -17.11 3.95
N PRO A 45 -0.79 -17.89 4.29
CA PRO A 45 -0.91 -19.02 5.23
C PRO A 45 -1.39 -18.58 6.62
N GLN A 46 -0.96 -17.42 7.11
CA GLN A 46 -1.37 -16.94 8.43
C GLN A 46 -2.85 -16.56 8.51
N ILE A 47 -3.38 -15.94 7.45
CA ILE A 47 -4.81 -15.59 7.37
C ILE A 47 -5.63 -16.87 7.23
N TRP A 48 -5.19 -17.79 6.36
CA TRP A 48 -5.83 -19.11 6.18
C TRP A 48 -5.95 -19.88 7.49
N ASP A 49 -4.86 -20.01 8.23
CA ASP A 49 -4.81 -20.75 9.50
C ASP A 49 -5.52 -20.03 10.67
N ALA A 50 -5.79 -18.72 10.53
CA ALA A 50 -6.61 -17.96 11.47
C ALA A 50 -8.11 -18.20 11.31
N ILE A 51 -8.56 -18.81 10.18
CA ILE A 51 -9.96 -19.17 9.95
C ILE A 51 -10.26 -20.48 10.66
N LYS A 52 -10.64 -20.37 11.91
CA LYS A 52 -10.96 -21.50 12.81
C LYS A 52 -12.08 -21.10 13.76
N PHE A 53 -12.51 -22.00 14.63
CA PHE A 53 -13.55 -21.72 15.60
C PHE A 53 -13.28 -20.41 16.35
N GLY A 54 -14.29 -19.50 16.34
CA GLY A 54 -14.19 -18.14 16.89
C GLY A 54 -13.89 -17.06 15.86
N ALA A 55 -13.47 -17.39 14.63
CA ALA A 55 -13.43 -16.45 13.52
C ALA A 55 -14.84 -16.25 12.93
N VAL A 56 -15.13 -15.06 12.40
CA VAL A 56 -16.42 -14.72 11.78
C VAL A 56 -16.21 -14.46 10.31
N LEU A 57 -16.82 -15.26 9.45
CA LEU A 57 -16.88 -15.05 8.00
C LEU A 57 -18.05 -14.14 7.63
N GLU A 58 -17.81 -13.21 6.72
CA GLU A 58 -18.81 -12.29 6.18
C GLU A 58 -18.86 -12.42 4.66
N ASN A 59 -20.07 -12.59 4.14
CA ASN A 59 -20.36 -12.74 2.70
C ASN A 59 -19.72 -13.96 2.01
N VAL A 60 -18.97 -14.79 2.71
CA VAL A 60 -18.37 -16.01 2.17
C VAL A 60 -19.43 -17.04 1.89
N VAL A 61 -19.43 -17.62 0.70
CA VAL A 61 -20.33 -18.74 0.34
C VAL A 61 -19.84 -20.01 1.02
N LEU A 62 -20.77 -20.78 1.57
CA LEU A 62 -20.49 -22.08 2.15
C LEU A 62 -21.11 -23.18 1.26
N GLU A 63 -20.38 -24.26 1.01
CA GLU A 63 -20.94 -25.45 0.39
C GLU A 63 -22.14 -25.96 1.19
N LYS A 64 -23.23 -26.26 0.50
CA LYS A 64 -24.52 -26.54 1.13
C LYS A 64 -24.51 -27.72 2.10
N ASP A 65 -23.79 -28.78 1.77
CA ASP A 65 -23.82 -30.02 2.53
C ASP A 65 -22.67 -30.16 3.53
N THR A 66 -21.50 -29.60 3.19
CA THR A 66 -20.28 -29.72 3.99
C THR A 66 -20.03 -28.52 4.89
N LEU A 67 -20.65 -27.38 4.58
CA LEU A 67 -20.41 -26.05 5.18
C LEU A 67 -18.96 -25.59 5.05
N ILE A 68 -18.22 -26.13 4.07
CA ILE A 68 -16.87 -25.70 3.77
C ILE A 68 -16.94 -24.33 3.06
N PRO A 69 -16.15 -23.33 3.49
CA PRO A 69 -16.09 -22.05 2.82
C PRO A 69 -15.51 -22.16 1.41
N ASP A 70 -16.18 -21.56 0.43
CA ASP A 70 -15.67 -21.35 -0.92
C ASP A 70 -15.18 -19.92 -1.06
N TYR A 71 -13.87 -19.75 -1.09
CA TYR A 71 -13.25 -18.42 -1.19
C TYR A 71 -13.15 -17.90 -2.61
N ASP A 72 -13.42 -18.74 -3.62
CA ASP A 72 -13.42 -18.36 -5.03
C ASP A 72 -14.82 -17.92 -5.50
N ASP A 73 -15.85 -18.22 -4.70
CA ASP A 73 -17.23 -17.85 -5.02
C ASP A 73 -17.55 -16.40 -4.59
N GLY A 74 -17.54 -15.51 -5.58
CA GLY A 74 -17.97 -14.11 -5.46
C GLY A 74 -19.45 -13.86 -5.80
N SER A 75 -20.31 -14.89 -5.87
CA SER A 75 -21.71 -14.76 -6.32
C SER A 75 -22.55 -13.82 -5.45
N ASN A 76 -22.31 -13.76 -4.14
CA ASN A 76 -22.95 -12.78 -3.27
C ASN A 76 -22.31 -11.39 -3.43
N THR A 77 -20.99 -11.33 -3.37
CA THR A 77 -20.14 -10.16 -3.57
C THR A 77 -18.66 -10.59 -3.50
N GLU A 78 -17.79 -9.92 -4.24
CA GLU A 78 -16.33 -10.09 -4.10
C GLU A 78 -15.78 -9.51 -2.77
N ASN A 79 -16.59 -8.77 -2.02
CA ASN A 79 -16.22 -8.21 -0.72
C ASN A 79 -16.46 -9.23 0.40
N THR A 80 -15.87 -10.41 0.28
CA THR A 80 -15.86 -11.43 1.31
C THR A 80 -14.81 -11.12 2.37
N ARG A 81 -15.11 -11.36 3.66
CA ARG A 81 -14.23 -11.00 4.76
C ARG A 81 -14.18 -12.08 5.84
N VAL A 82 -13.11 -12.03 6.62
CA VAL A 82 -13.00 -12.74 7.89
C VAL A 82 -12.51 -11.79 8.98
N ALA A 83 -13.19 -11.82 10.12
CA ALA A 83 -12.74 -11.20 11.37
C ALA A 83 -12.21 -12.28 12.31
N TYR A 84 -11.05 -12.04 12.91
CA TYR A 84 -10.43 -12.97 13.88
C TYR A 84 -9.60 -12.20 14.92
N PRO A 85 -9.46 -12.72 16.15
CA PRO A 85 -8.59 -12.12 17.15
C PRO A 85 -7.13 -12.06 16.67
N VAL A 86 -6.40 -10.99 16.97
CA VAL A 86 -4.98 -10.85 16.61
C VAL A 86 -4.13 -12.02 17.14
N SER A 87 -4.53 -12.61 18.28
CA SER A 87 -3.87 -13.78 18.87
C SER A 87 -3.99 -15.08 18.06
N TYR A 88 -4.79 -15.09 16.97
CA TYR A 88 -4.86 -16.24 16.07
C TYR A 88 -3.70 -16.26 15.07
N ILE A 89 -3.04 -15.12 14.88
CA ILE A 89 -1.81 -15.05 14.10
C ILE A 89 -0.65 -15.57 14.96
N PRO A 90 0.09 -16.59 14.50
CA PRO A 90 1.31 -17.02 15.14
C PRO A 90 2.28 -15.84 15.29
N ASP A 91 2.98 -15.76 16.40
CA ASP A 91 3.97 -14.72 16.70
C ASP A 91 3.40 -13.28 16.78
N ALA A 92 2.06 -13.11 16.87
CA ALA A 92 1.48 -11.81 17.17
C ALA A 92 1.97 -11.33 18.55
N LYS A 93 2.46 -10.09 18.59
CA LYS A 93 2.96 -9.50 19.83
C LYS A 93 1.81 -8.99 20.69
N ILE A 94 1.69 -9.50 21.91
CA ILE A 94 0.68 -9.07 22.87
C ILE A 94 1.38 -8.64 24.16
N PRO A 95 1.13 -7.41 24.66
CA PRO A 95 0.27 -6.38 24.07
C PRO A 95 0.81 -5.87 22.74
N SER A 96 -0.11 -5.41 21.88
CA SER A 96 0.17 -4.95 20.51
C SER A 96 0.84 -3.57 20.49
N VAL A 97 2.03 -3.49 21.05
CA VAL A 97 2.86 -2.27 21.14
C VAL A 97 4.29 -2.55 20.67
N CYS A 98 4.91 -1.55 20.04
CA CYS A 98 6.26 -1.63 19.54
C CYS A 98 6.99 -0.30 19.75
N GLY A 99 8.32 -0.30 19.66
CA GLY A 99 9.10 0.93 19.60
C GLY A 99 8.84 1.73 18.32
N HIS A 100 9.63 2.77 18.11
CA HIS A 100 9.51 3.58 16.90
C HIS A 100 9.89 2.81 15.64
N PRO A 101 9.12 2.97 14.54
CA PRO A 101 9.43 2.32 13.27
C PRO A 101 10.71 2.92 12.66
N LYS A 102 11.51 2.07 12.03
CA LYS A 102 12.67 2.49 11.23
C LYS A 102 12.30 2.73 9.76
N ASN A 103 11.20 2.14 9.32
CA ASN A 103 10.68 2.31 7.98
C ASN A 103 9.17 2.56 8.02
N VAL A 104 8.72 3.55 7.26
CA VAL A 104 7.30 3.84 6.98
C VAL A 104 7.08 3.53 5.51
N ILE A 105 6.10 2.69 5.20
CA ILE A 105 5.80 2.28 3.83
C ILE A 105 4.38 2.74 3.48
N PHE A 106 4.26 3.72 2.59
CA PHE A 106 2.99 4.09 2.00
C PHE A 106 2.62 3.08 0.93
N LEU A 107 1.41 2.56 1.00
CA LEU A 107 0.88 1.65 -0.01
C LEU A 107 0.00 2.41 -0.99
N THR A 108 0.28 2.22 -2.28
CA THR A 108 -0.59 2.65 -3.36
C THR A 108 -0.92 1.48 -4.28
N ALA A 109 -1.96 1.61 -5.09
CA ALA A 109 -2.28 0.71 -6.18
C ALA A 109 -2.58 1.58 -7.41
N ASP A 110 -1.59 1.76 -8.26
CA ASP A 110 -1.74 2.53 -9.50
C ASP A 110 -2.37 1.67 -10.59
N ALA A 111 -3.58 2.01 -11.01
CA ALA A 111 -4.30 1.31 -12.09
C ALA A 111 -3.87 1.77 -13.48
N PHE A 112 -3.07 2.82 -13.60
CA PHE A 112 -2.55 3.31 -14.88
C PHE A 112 -1.24 2.63 -15.29
N GLY A 113 -0.54 1.98 -14.36
CA GLY A 113 0.71 1.26 -14.62
C GLY A 113 1.90 2.17 -14.89
N VAL A 114 1.91 3.37 -14.34
CA VAL A 114 2.93 4.40 -14.59
C VAL A 114 3.78 4.74 -13.37
N LEU A 115 3.32 4.40 -12.15
CA LEU A 115 4.14 4.61 -10.96
C LEU A 115 5.15 3.47 -10.77
N PRO A 116 6.37 3.79 -10.31
CA PRO A 116 7.37 2.79 -9.95
C PRO A 116 6.84 1.80 -8.90
N PRO A 117 7.31 0.54 -8.90
CA PRO A 117 6.89 -0.46 -7.90
C PRO A 117 7.33 -0.07 -6.49
N VAL A 118 8.48 0.57 -6.34
CA VAL A 118 9.00 1.05 -5.06
C VAL A 118 9.80 2.32 -5.27
N SER A 119 9.68 3.27 -4.33
CA SER A 119 10.48 4.50 -4.35
C SER A 119 10.83 4.92 -2.93
N LYS A 120 12.03 5.47 -2.75
CA LYS A 120 12.42 6.16 -1.51
C LYS A 120 11.95 7.60 -1.58
N LEU A 121 11.37 8.11 -0.50
CA LEU A 121 10.82 9.46 -0.44
C LEU A 121 11.71 10.39 0.39
N THR A 122 11.89 11.63 -0.08
CA THR A 122 12.39 12.72 0.76
C THR A 122 11.33 13.10 1.79
N SER A 123 11.68 13.94 2.76
CA SER A 123 10.72 14.43 3.77
C SER A 123 9.52 15.15 3.12
N GLU A 124 9.81 16.02 2.16
CA GLU A 124 8.80 16.81 1.44
C GLU A 124 7.94 15.92 0.54
N GLN A 125 8.54 14.94 -0.15
CA GLN A 125 7.81 13.93 -0.92
C GLN A 125 6.92 13.07 -0.01
N ALA A 126 7.41 12.66 1.16
CA ALA A 126 6.61 11.92 2.12
C ALA A 126 5.36 12.72 2.54
N MET A 127 5.51 14.01 2.85
CA MET A 127 4.38 14.87 3.15
C MET A 127 3.42 15.02 1.96
N TYR A 128 3.95 15.23 0.75
CA TYR A 128 3.17 15.39 -0.47
C TYR A 128 2.32 14.16 -0.79
N TYR A 129 2.96 12.99 -0.87
CA TYR A 129 2.26 11.74 -1.17
C TYR A 129 1.31 11.31 -0.06
N PHE A 130 1.62 11.62 1.20
CA PHE A 130 0.74 11.41 2.33
C PHE A 130 -0.52 12.28 2.26
N ILE A 131 -0.38 13.59 2.00
CA ILE A 131 -1.52 14.52 1.87
C ILE A 131 -2.41 14.09 0.70
N ASN A 132 -1.83 13.72 -0.44
CA ASN A 132 -2.61 13.27 -1.58
C ASN A 132 -3.29 11.91 -1.35
N GLY A 133 -2.63 10.98 -0.65
CA GLY A 133 -3.19 9.67 -0.33
C GLY A 133 -3.68 8.91 -1.57
N TYR A 134 -2.90 8.95 -2.67
CA TYR A 134 -3.29 8.36 -3.93
C TYR A 134 -3.31 6.84 -3.89
N THR A 135 -4.39 6.28 -4.40
CA THR A 135 -4.53 4.85 -4.72
C THR A 135 -5.58 4.67 -5.80
N SER A 136 -5.90 3.44 -6.19
CA SER A 136 -7.07 3.14 -7.00
C SER A 136 -8.07 2.33 -6.20
N LYS A 137 -9.36 2.67 -6.31
CA LYS A 137 -10.44 1.79 -5.88
C LYS A 137 -10.45 0.61 -6.84
N LEU A 138 -10.29 -0.59 -6.30
CA LEU A 138 -10.30 -1.81 -7.09
C LEU A 138 -11.74 -2.25 -7.37
N ALA A 139 -11.96 -2.97 -8.47
CA ALA A 139 -13.24 -3.60 -8.78
C ALA A 139 -13.70 -4.48 -7.61
N GLY A 140 -15.00 -4.51 -7.34
CA GLY A 140 -15.60 -5.32 -6.27
C GLY A 140 -15.34 -4.83 -4.83
N THR A 141 -14.62 -3.71 -4.63
CA THR A 141 -14.38 -3.18 -3.26
C THR A 141 -15.48 -2.26 -2.77
N GLU A 142 -16.23 -1.65 -3.70
CA GLU A 142 -17.39 -0.80 -3.42
C GLU A 142 -18.49 -1.08 -4.43
N ALA A 143 -19.75 -0.93 -4.03
CA ALA A 143 -20.90 -1.11 -4.92
C ALA A 143 -20.79 -0.17 -6.13
N GLY A 144 -20.91 -0.73 -7.35
CA GLY A 144 -20.86 0.03 -8.62
C GLY A 144 -19.47 0.31 -9.17
N VAL A 145 -18.39 -0.10 -8.52
CA VAL A 145 -17.02 -0.02 -9.06
C VAL A 145 -16.72 -1.30 -9.82
N THR A 146 -16.80 -1.24 -11.15
CA THR A 146 -16.51 -2.37 -12.06
C THR A 146 -15.10 -2.33 -12.63
N GLU A 147 -14.46 -1.16 -12.63
CA GLU A 147 -13.08 -0.95 -13.08
C GLU A 147 -12.31 -0.11 -12.07
N PRO A 148 -10.99 -0.30 -11.94
CA PRO A 148 -10.18 0.51 -11.04
C PRO A 148 -10.24 1.99 -11.40
N GLN A 149 -10.48 2.83 -10.41
CA GLN A 149 -10.56 4.28 -10.57
C GLN A 149 -9.54 4.98 -9.65
N PRO A 150 -8.88 6.05 -10.14
CA PRO A 150 -7.98 6.83 -9.30
C PRO A 150 -8.77 7.44 -8.13
N PHE A 151 -8.22 7.32 -6.95
CA PHE A 151 -8.83 7.82 -5.75
C PHE A 151 -7.79 8.54 -4.89
N PHE A 152 -8.13 9.74 -4.46
CA PHE A 152 -7.31 10.57 -3.57
C PHE A 152 -8.02 10.69 -2.22
N SER A 153 -7.42 10.12 -1.18
CA SER A 153 -7.93 10.18 0.19
C SER A 153 -6.86 10.81 1.08
N PRO A 154 -7.04 12.04 1.55
CA PRO A 154 -6.00 12.73 2.29
C PRO A 154 -5.52 11.88 3.46
N CYS A 155 -4.20 11.78 3.59
CA CYS A 155 -3.50 10.97 4.60
C CYS A 155 -3.93 9.49 4.60
N TYR A 156 -4.42 8.97 3.47
CA TYR A 156 -5.00 7.62 3.31
C TYR A 156 -6.21 7.32 4.22
N GLY A 157 -6.75 8.33 4.88
CA GLY A 157 -7.82 8.18 5.88
C GLY A 157 -8.79 9.36 5.94
N GLY A 158 -9.03 10.05 4.80
CA GLY A 158 -9.81 11.29 4.75
C GLY A 158 -11.09 11.31 5.58
N PRO A 159 -11.97 10.29 5.52
CA PRO A 159 -13.20 10.26 6.32
C PRO A 159 -12.99 10.25 7.85
N PHE A 160 -11.80 9.89 8.31
CA PHE A 160 -11.47 9.74 9.73
C PHE A 160 -10.68 10.91 10.31
N LEU A 161 -10.32 11.92 9.50
CA LEU A 161 -9.43 12.99 9.91
C LEU A 161 -10.21 14.28 10.24
N PRO A 162 -10.29 14.69 11.54
CA PRO A 162 -11.00 15.89 11.94
C PRO A 162 -10.20 17.18 11.76
N ARG A 163 -8.91 17.11 11.39
CA ARG A 163 -8.03 18.26 11.22
C ARG A 163 -7.57 18.41 9.77
N PRO A 164 -7.04 19.59 9.37
CA PRO A 164 -6.44 19.77 8.07
C PRO A 164 -5.32 18.75 7.77
N PRO A 165 -5.24 18.19 6.56
CA PRO A 165 -4.23 17.19 6.19
C PRO A 165 -2.78 17.64 6.44
N MET A 166 -2.48 18.93 6.29
CA MET A 166 -1.15 19.47 6.53
C MET A 166 -0.69 19.32 7.99
N GLU A 167 -1.60 19.35 8.97
CA GLU A 167 -1.25 19.11 10.37
C GLU A 167 -0.75 17.67 10.57
N TYR A 168 -1.43 16.70 9.98
CA TYR A 168 -1.01 15.29 10.06
C TYR A 168 0.31 15.07 9.33
N ALA A 169 0.51 15.70 8.17
CA ALA A 169 1.77 15.62 7.44
C ALA A 169 2.94 16.21 8.25
N ASN A 170 2.72 17.32 8.95
CA ASN A 170 3.72 17.91 9.85
C ASN A 170 4.06 16.97 11.02
N TRP A 171 3.06 16.33 11.63
CA TRP A 171 3.29 15.35 12.69
C TRP A 171 4.08 14.14 12.21
N LEU A 172 3.72 13.62 11.01
CA LEU A 172 4.46 12.53 10.39
C LEU A 172 5.91 12.93 10.11
N ALA A 173 6.14 14.08 9.46
CA ALA A 173 7.48 14.56 9.13
C ALA A 173 8.33 14.76 10.40
N LYS A 174 7.74 15.32 11.47
CA LYS A 174 8.42 15.46 12.75
C LYS A 174 8.85 14.10 13.31
N ARG A 175 7.96 13.11 13.34
CA ARG A 175 8.28 11.78 13.87
C ARG A 175 9.30 11.04 13.01
N VAL A 176 9.17 11.11 11.70
CA VAL A 176 10.16 10.54 10.76
C VAL A 176 11.54 11.12 11.02
N LYS A 177 11.64 12.45 11.17
CA LYS A 177 12.89 13.14 11.46
C LYS A 177 13.46 12.79 12.85
N ASP A 178 12.63 12.84 13.88
CA ASP A 178 13.06 12.61 15.27
C ASP A 178 13.55 11.17 15.48
N GLN A 179 13.05 10.22 14.70
CA GLN A 179 13.36 8.79 14.81
C GLN A 179 14.31 8.28 13.72
N ASP A 180 14.78 9.16 12.85
CA ASP A 180 15.64 8.82 11.70
C ASP A 180 15.04 7.65 10.88
N ALA A 181 13.73 7.74 10.59
CA ALA A 181 13.01 6.71 9.88
C ALA A 181 13.02 6.97 8.36
N ASN A 182 13.16 5.92 7.58
CA ASN A 182 13.00 6.01 6.12
C ASN A 182 11.53 5.98 5.74
N VAL A 183 11.17 6.69 4.66
CA VAL A 183 9.81 6.64 4.09
C VAL A 183 9.89 6.12 2.66
N TRP A 184 9.00 5.21 2.34
CA TRP A 184 8.92 4.52 1.07
C TRP A 184 7.50 4.63 0.50
N LEU A 185 7.40 4.67 -0.83
CA LEU A 185 6.15 4.48 -1.56
C LEU A 185 6.22 3.11 -2.25
N LEU A 186 5.31 2.22 -1.96
CA LEU A 186 5.22 0.87 -2.52
C LEU A 186 3.94 0.76 -3.35
N ASN A 187 4.09 0.54 -4.65
CA ASN A 187 2.99 0.39 -5.58
C ASN A 187 2.65 -1.09 -5.78
N THR A 188 1.44 -1.47 -5.45
CA THR A 188 0.90 -2.82 -5.62
C THR A 188 -0.09 -2.92 -6.80
N GLY A 189 -0.12 -1.91 -7.65
CA GLY A 189 -1.01 -1.79 -8.81
C GLY A 189 -0.47 -2.51 -10.05
N TRP A 190 -0.46 -1.82 -11.18
CA TRP A 190 -0.16 -2.37 -12.50
C TRP A 190 1.21 -1.91 -13.02
N THR A 191 1.70 -2.64 -14.01
CA THR A 191 2.92 -2.36 -14.78
C THR A 191 2.76 -2.87 -16.22
N GLY A 192 3.53 -2.32 -17.15
CA GLY A 192 3.46 -2.69 -18.57
C GLY A 192 2.20 -2.24 -19.28
N GLY A 193 1.46 -1.34 -18.69
CA GLY A 193 0.16 -0.84 -19.11
C GLY A 193 -0.78 -0.68 -17.92
N GLY A 194 -1.91 -0.01 -18.12
CA GLY A 194 -2.97 0.11 -17.13
C GLY A 194 -3.82 -1.15 -17.01
N TYR A 195 -4.85 -1.07 -16.17
CA TYR A 195 -5.86 -2.13 -16.06
C TYR A 195 -6.42 -2.53 -17.44
N GLY A 196 -6.53 -3.83 -17.67
CA GLY A 196 -6.99 -4.41 -18.93
C GLY A 196 -5.90 -4.59 -20.00
N THR A 197 -4.73 -3.94 -19.88
CA THR A 197 -3.60 -4.08 -20.82
C THR A 197 -2.31 -4.55 -20.14
N GLY A 198 -1.98 -3.97 -19.02
CA GLY A 198 -0.83 -4.38 -18.21
C GLY A 198 -1.14 -5.54 -17.27
N SER A 199 -0.16 -5.89 -16.44
CA SER A 199 -0.30 -6.90 -15.40
C SER A 199 -0.12 -6.28 -14.01
N ARG A 200 -0.78 -6.85 -13.01
CA ARG A 200 -0.58 -6.43 -11.63
C ARG A 200 0.77 -6.91 -11.11
N PHE A 201 1.44 -6.09 -10.29
CA PHE A 201 2.65 -6.52 -9.59
C PHE A 201 2.38 -7.78 -8.77
N SER A 202 3.28 -8.78 -8.92
CA SER A 202 3.14 -10.03 -8.18
C SER A 202 3.32 -9.82 -6.67
N LEU A 203 2.61 -10.61 -5.87
CA LEU A 203 2.77 -10.60 -4.42
C LEU A 203 4.21 -10.98 -4.01
N ALA A 204 4.87 -11.85 -4.78
CA ALA A 204 6.25 -12.25 -4.56
C ALA A 204 7.22 -11.04 -4.66
N TRP A 205 7.08 -10.21 -5.70
CA TRP A 205 7.89 -8.99 -5.83
C TRP A 205 7.58 -7.97 -4.76
N THR A 206 6.29 -7.78 -4.44
CA THR A 206 5.88 -6.87 -3.37
C THR A 206 6.49 -7.26 -2.03
N ARG A 207 6.50 -8.56 -1.69
CA ARG A 207 7.15 -9.09 -0.48
C ARG A 207 8.67 -8.97 -0.53
N ALA A 208 9.28 -9.15 -1.70
CA ALA A 208 10.72 -8.94 -1.88
C ALA A 208 11.11 -7.50 -1.60
N PHE A 209 10.35 -6.51 -2.10
CA PHE A 209 10.57 -5.10 -1.76
C PHE A 209 10.42 -4.83 -0.27
N VAL A 210 9.37 -5.33 0.37
CA VAL A 210 9.17 -5.14 1.82
C VAL A 210 10.35 -5.74 2.60
N THR A 211 10.81 -6.94 2.25
CA THR A 211 11.96 -7.58 2.88
C THR A 211 13.22 -6.73 2.70
N ALA A 212 13.52 -6.29 1.48
CA ALA A 212 14.69 -5.49 1.19
C ALA A 212 14.67 -4.08 1.84
N ILE A 213 13.49 -3.50 2.05
CA ILE A 213 13.32 -2.28 2.86
C ILE A 213 13.67 -2.56 4.32
N LEU A 214 13.17 -3.65 4.89
CA LEU A 214 13.28 -3.94 6.32
C LEU A 214 14.67 -4.44 6.72
N ASP A 215 15.36 -5.17 5.86
CA ASP A 215 16.74 -5.63 6.10
C ASP A 215 17.80 -4.58 5.70
N GLY A 216 17.39 -3.49 5.04
CA GLY A 216 18.23 -2.37 4.64
C GLY A 216 18.88 -2.54 3.27
N SER A 217 18.83 -3.71 2.64
CA SER A 217 19.49 -3.98 1.35
C SER A 217 19.01 -3.08 0.21
N LEU A 218 17.75 -2.64 0.26
CA LEU A 218 17.23 -1.69 -0.73
C LEU A 218 17.81 -0.27 -0.53
N SER A 219 18.13 0.11 0.70
CA SER A 219 18.74 1.41 0.99
C SER A 219 20.17 1.54 0.46
N ASP A 220 20.85 0.43 0.25
CA ASP A 220 22.20 0.35 -0.28
C ASP A 220 22.26 0.41 -1.81
N SER A 221 21.10 0.35 -2.48
CA SER A 221 21.01 0.51 -3.94
C SER A 221 21.35 1.93 -4.37
N GLU A 222 21.82 2.08 -5.60
CA GLU A 222 21.83 3.39 -6.28
C GLU A 222 20.40 3.77 -6.66
N PHE A 223 20.10 5.08 -6.62
CA PHE A 223 18.79 5.60 -6.96
C PHE A 223 18.88 6.57 -8.14
N VAL A 224 17.86 6.52 -8.99
CA VAL A 224 17.65 7.50 -10.07
C VAL A 224 16.30 8.18 -9.88
N ALA A 225 16.25 9.48 -10.19
CA ALA A 225 15.00 10.22 -10.13
C ALA A 225 14.14 9.88 -11.35
N HIS A 226 12.85 9.56 -11.11
CA HIS A 226 11.87 9.40 -12.17
C HIS A 226 11.54 10.75 -12.82
N ASP A 227 11.60 10.83 -14.14
CA ASP A 227 11.50 12.10 -14.88
C ASP A 227 10.23 12.90 -14.59
N ILE A 228 9.07 12.22 -14.49
CA ILE A 228 7.77 12.88 -14.34
C ILE A 228 7.40 13.05 -12.85
N PHE A 229 7.60 12.02 -12.04
CA PHE A 229 7.16 12.03 -10.64
C PHE A 229 8.24 12.47 -9.65
N GLY A 230 9.50 12.61 -10.07
CA GLY A 230 10.63 12.98 -9.21
C GLY A 230 10.99 11.93 -8.14
N LEU A 231 10.30 10.78 -8.15
CA LEU A 231 10.47 9.70 -7.20
C LEU A 231 11.84 9.03 -7.34
N GLN A 232 12.49 8.72 -6.23
CA GLN A 232 13.79 8.03 -6.22
C GLN A 232 13.59 6.52 -6.40
N ILE A 233 13.92 6.01 -7.59
CA ILE A 233 13.77 4.60 -7.98
C ILE A 233 15.08 3.88 -7.73
N PRO A 234 15.13 2.73 -7.04
CA PRO A 234 16.33 1.92 -6.93
C PRO A 234 16.67 1.31 -8.30
N THR A 235 17.96 1.27 -8.65
CA THR A 235 18.43 0.66 -9.91
C THR A 235 18.47 -0.86 -9.84
N THR A 236 18.52 -1.42 -8.64
CA THR A 236 18.47 -2.87 -8.36
C THR A 236 17.65 -3.16 -7.12
N ALA A 237 17.04 -4.33 -7.08
CA ALA A 237 16.37 -4.85 -5.89
C ALA A 237 16.54 -6.38 -5.81
N PRO A 238 16.77 -6.95 -4.61
CA PRO A 238 16.91 -8.40 -4.45
C PRO A 238 15.66 -9.16 -4.92
N ASN A 239 15.86 -10.22 -5.69
CA ASN A 239 14.80 -11.10 -6.19
C ASN A 239 13.73 -10.43 -7.07
N VAL A 240 14.03 -9.27 -7.64
CA VAL A 240 13.16 -8.56 -8.60
C VAL A 240 13.97 -8.25 -9.86
N PRO A 241 13.41 -8.52 -11.06
CA PRO A 241 14.04 -8.12 -12.32
C PRO A 241 14.22 -6.60 -12.42
N SER A 242 15.39 -6.14 -12.84
CA SER A 242 15.69 -4.69 -12.87
C SER A 242 14.81 -3.91 -13.83
N GLU A 243 14.35 -4.52 -14.93
CA GLU A 243 13.43 -3.90 -15.88
C GLU A 243 12.07 -3.54 -15.29
N VAL A 244 11.68 -4.18 -14.18
CA VAL A 244 10.40 -3.90 -13.49
C VAL A 244 10.48 -2.62 -12.66
N LEU A 245 11.69 -2.20 -12.27
CA LEU A 245 11.88 -1.06 -11.36
C LEU A 245 11.54 0.27 -12.03
N ASP A 246 11.85 0.41 -13.33
CA ASP A 246 11.44 1.58 -14.11
C ASP A 246 10.20 1.23 -14.94
N PRO A 247 9.01 1.76 -14.61
CA PRO A 247 7.79 1.41 -15.32
C PRO A 247 7.86 1.77 -16.82
N CYS A 248 8.63 2.77 -17.21
CA CYS A 248 8.83 3.09 -18.62
C CYS A 248 9.43 1.91 -19.40
N GLN A 249 10.26 1.07 -18.77
CA GLN A 249 10.88 -0.08 -19.44
C GLN A 249 9.90 -1.22 -19.70
N THR A 250 8.84 -1.33 -18.91
CA THR A 250 7.84 -2.40 -19.02
C THR A 250 6.77 -2.12 -20.09
N TRP A 251 6.60 -0.88 -20.53
CA TRP A 251 5.64 -0.52 -21.56
C TRP A 251 6.16 -0.81 -22.97
N GLY A 252 5.33 -1.40 -23.83
CA GLY A 252 5.64 -1.61 -25.25
C GLY A 252 5.68 -0.30 -26.05
N ASP A 253 4.86 0.69 -25.67
CA ASP A 253 4.79 2.01 -26.27
C ASP A 253 5.22 3.08 -25.26
N LYS A 254 6.39 3.69 -25.48
CA LYS A 254 6.96 4.71 -24.61
C LYS A 254 6.24 6.05 -24.67
N GLU A 255 5.66 6.41 -25.81
CA GLU A 255 4.90 7.65 -25.96
C GLU A 255 3.56 7.55 -25.22
N ALA A 256 2.90 6.39 -25.30
CA ALA A 256 1.71 6.10 -24.53
C ALA A 256 2.01 6.11 -23.01
N TYR A 257 3.16 5.57 -22.58
CA TYR A 257 3.61 5.67 -21.19
C TYR A 257 3.71 7.12 -20.73
N VAL A 258 4.48 7.95 -21.45
CA VAL A 258 4.68 9.37 -21.09
C VAL A 258 3.36 10.11 -21.02
N THR A 259 2.48 9.92 -22.02
CA THR A 259 1.16 10.54 -22.06
C THR A 259 0.32 10.15 -20.84
N THR A 260 0.31 8.88 -20.49
CA THR A 260 -0.46 8.36 -19.35
C THR A 260 0.11 8.83 -18.02
N ALA A 261 1.44 8.82 -17.89
CA ALA A 261 2.14 9.30 -16.69
C ALA A 261 1.90 10.80 -16.46
N GLN A 262 1.94 11.59 -17.53
CA GLN A 262 1.62 13.02 -17.47
C GLN A 262 0.16 13.26 -17.07
N ALA A 263 -0.77 12.48 -17.59
CA ALA A 263 -2.19 12.58 -17.21
C ALA A 263 -2.41 12.24 -15.72
N LEU A 264 -1.65 11.31 -15.14
CA LEU A 264 -1.69 11.05 -13.70
C LEU A 264 -1.06 12.21 -12.91
N ALA A 265 0.08 12.74 -13.36
CA ALA A 265 0.72 13.90 -12.74
C ALA A 265 -0.23 15.12 -12.71
N ASP A 266 -1.00 15.34 -13.78
CA ASP A 266 -2.03 16.39 -13.83
C ASP A 266 -3.15 16.18 -12.80
N LYS A 267 -3.54 14.91 -12.55
CA LYS A 267 -4.51 14.59 -11.50
C LYS A 267 -3.98 14.91 -10.10
N PHE A 268 -2.71 14.63 -9.82
CA PHE A 268 -2.06 15.05 -8.58
C PHE A 268 -2.12 16.57 -8.42
N ARG A 269 -1.66 17.32 -9.41
CA ARG A 269 -1.68 18.80 -9.40
C ARG A 269 -3.09 19.38 -9.28
N ALA A 270 -4.08 18.75 -9.89
CA ALA A 270 -5.47 19.17 -9.72
C ALA A 270 -5.96 18.94 -8.29
N ASN A 271 -5.56 17.82 -7.66
CA ASN A 271 -5.92 17.49 -6.29
C ASN A 271 -5.24 18.42 -5.28
N ASP A 272 -4.01 18.88 -5.55
CA ASP A 272 -3.25 19.81 -4.68
C ASP A 272 -4.00 21.09 -4.36
N LYS A 273 -4.87 21.52 -5.26
CA LYS A 273 -5.69 22.73 -5.09
C LYS A 273 -6.70 22.62 -3.94
N ASN A 274 -6.98 21.39 -3.51
CA ASN A 274 -7.89 21.14 -2.40
C ASN A 274 -7.23 21.33 -1.02
N TYR A 275 -5.90 21.47 -0.99
CA TYR A 275 -5.14 21.50 0.27
C TYR A 275 -4.24 22.72 0.37
N ALA A 276 -4.18 23.30 1.56
CA ALA A 276 -3.21 24.32 1.91
C ALA A 276 -1.87 23.63 2.21
N MET A 277 -1.02 23.49 1.19
CA MET A 277 0.33 22.94 1.31
C MET A 277 1.36 24.05 1.31
N ASP A 278 2.42 23.88 2.11
CA ASP A 278 3.61 24.72 2.01
C ASP A 278 4.27 24.54 0.63
N GLU A 279 4.92 25.60 0.13
CA GLU A 279 5.52 25.59 -1.21
C GLU A 279 6.58 24.49 -1.37
N ALA A 280 7.39 24.23 -0.34
CA ALA A 280 8.37 23.15 -0.35
C ALA A 280 7.74 21.76 -0.54
N VAL A 281 6.59 21.52 0.11
CA VAL A 281 5.84 20.27 -0.03
C VAL A 281 5.20 20.18 -1.42
N ARG A 282 4.59 21.27 -1.89
CA ARG A 282 3.96 21.32 -3.22
C ARG A 282 4.97 21.07 -4.34
N SER A 283 6.16 21.65 -4.24
CA SER A 283 7.24 21.50 -5.23
C SER A 283 7.88 20.10 -5.22
N ALA A 284 7.62 19.28 -4.20
CA ALA A 284 8.08 17.90 -4.14
C ALA A 284 7.15 16.90 -4.85
N GLY A 285 6.04 17.39 -5.40
CA GLY A 285 5.13 16.62 -6.24
C GLY A 285 5.67 16.35 -7.64
N PRO A 286 4.83 15.78 -8.54
CA PRO A 286 5.22 15.51 -9.92
C PRO A 286 5.72 16.76 -10.64
N ASN A 287 6.82 16.60 -11.41
CA ASN A 287 7.44 17.67 -12.18
C ASN A 287 6.45 18.33 -13.15
N CYS A 288 6.58 19.64 -13.35
CA CYS A 288 5.92 20.32 -14.46
C CYS A 288 6.63 19.93 -15.76
N ALA A 289 5.86 19.49 -16.78
CA ALA A 289 6.37 19.36 -18.14
C ALA A 289 6.55 20.74 -18.78
#